data_5c675cdef2bc0047baaed1bfd82ee902
#
_entry.id   5c675cdef2bc0047baaed1bfd82ee902
#
_cell.length_a   1.000
_cell.length_b   1.000
_cell.length_c   1.000
_cell.angle_alpha   90.00
_cell.angle_beta   90.00
_cell.angle_gamma   90.00
#
_symmetry.space_group_name_H-M   'P 1'
#
loop_
_entity.id
_entity.type
_entity.pdbx_description
1 polymer ?
#
loop_
_entity_poly.entity_id
_entity_poly.type
_entity_poly.pdbx_seq_one_letter_code
_entity_poly.pdbx_strand_id
1 'polypeptide(L)'
;MTKFFAKTAAAALIATAFAAPAMAQNASGTIQLKGNVALSCTIAVQDLGQSLSLKNGESNKTVGSVTETCNSGSGYKITLASANAGKLKSGNFTIDYQVNYDSFTGALTSQAVVDRANAQFNKRSDLKVTVPASDQYIAGDYADTVTV
;
A
#
# COMPACT_ATOMS: atom_id res chain seq x y z
N MET A 1 -65.77 92.45 1.61
CA MET A 1 -64.82 93.55 1.82
C MET A 1 -63.54 92.98 2.45
N THR A 2 -62.47 93.52 2.00
CA THR A 2 -61.09 93.35 2.49
C THR A 2 -60.35 92.07 2.08
N LYS A 3 -59.46 92.29 1.17
CA LYS A 3 -58.38 91.43 0.65
C LYS A 3 -57.21 91.38 1.63
N PHE A 4 -56.63 90.20 1.91
CA PHE A 4 -55.29 90.10 2.42
C PHE A 4 -54.46 89.22 1.53
N PHE A 5 -53.40 89.81 1.03
CA PHE A 5 -52.35 89.12 0.28
C PHE A 5 -51.34 88.51 1.28
N ALA A 6 -51.15 87.24 1.18
CA ALA A 6 -50.05 86.59 1.88
C ALA A 6 -48.96 86.22 0.89
N LYS A 7 -47.74 86.79 1.09
CA LYS A 7 -46.55 86.47 0.29
C LYS A 7 -45.95 85.13 0.80
N THR A 8 -45.93 84.17 -0.07
CA THR A 8 -45.23 82.92 0.18
C THR A 8 -43.77 83.08 -0.24
N ALA A 9 -42.82 82.95 0.72
CA ALA A 9 -41.39 82.84 0.47
C ALA A 9 -41.06 81.40 0.13
N ALA A 10 -40.54 81.15 -1.06
CA ALA A 10 -40.01 79.83 -1.46
C ALA A 10 -38.61 79.63 -0.88
N ALA A 11 -38.47 78.71 0.08
CA ALA A 11 -37.19 78.25 0.54
C ALA A 11 -36.74 77.10 -0.34
N ALA A 12 -35.67 77.31 -1.13
CA ALA A 12 -35.01 76.26 -1.89
C ALA A 12 -34.16 75.40 -0.99
N LEU A 13 -34.59 74.17 -0.71
CA LEU A 13 -33.75 73.14 -0.03
C LEU A 13 -32.79 72.48 -1.05
N ILE A 14 -31.52 72.83 -0.95
CA ILE A 14 -30.44 72.12 -1.68
C ILE A 14 -30.18 70.81 -0.96
N ALA A 15 -30.71 69.69 -1.50
CA ALA A 15 -30.38 68.35 -1.04
C ALA A 15 -29.01 67.98 -1.59
N THR A 16 -27.97 68.09 -0.80
CA THR A 16 -26.63 67.49 -1.07
C THR A 16 -26.75 65.99 -0.94
N ALA A 17 -26.85 65.29 -2.07
CA ALA A 17 -26.74 63.82 -2.11
C ALA A 17 -25.30 63.41 -1.77
N PHE A 18 -25.07 62.94 -0.57
CA PHE A 18 -23.81 62.22 -0.24
C PHE A 18 -23.85 60.87 -0.96
N ALA A 19 -23.14 60.77 -2.07
CA ALA A 19 -22.82 59.48 -2.67
C ALA A 19 -21.91 58.73 -1.72
N ALA A 20 -22.47 57.80 -0.94
CA ALA A 20 -21.66 56.85 -0.17
C ALA A 20 -20.87 55.97 -1.16
N PRO A 21 -19.56 55.80 -0.97
CA PRO A 21 -18.82 54.89 -1.83
C PRO A 21 -19.42 53.48 -1.64
N ALA A 22 -19.89 52.89 -2.76
CA ALA A 22 -20.27 51.50 -2.77
C ALA A 22 -19.02 50.68 -2.49
N MET A 23 -18.88 50.22 -1.25
CA MET A 23 -17.87 49.22 -0.91
C MET A 23 -18.24 47.96 -1.67
N ALA A 24 -17.42 47.63 -2.67
CA ALA A 24 -17.53 46.36 -3.37
C ALA A 24 -17.23 45.25 -2.32
N GLN A 25 -18.30 44.67 -1.81
CA GLN A 25 -18.22 43.53 -0.91
C GLN A 25 -17.70 42.34 -1.72
N ASN A 26 -16.49 41.91 -1.43
CA ASN A 26 -15.92 40.68 -2.03
C ASN A 26 -16.83 39.52 -1.62
N ALA A 27 -17.73 39.09 -2.50
CA ALA A 27 -18.54 37.90 -2.32
C ALA A 27 -17.62 36.69 -2.57
N SER A 28 -17.40 35.86 -1.55
CA SER A 28 -16.69 34.57 -1.66
C SER A 28 -17.65 33.44 -1.35
N GLY A 29 -17.54 32.36 -2.12
CA GLY A 29 -18.28 31.13 -1.89
C GLY A 29 -17.31 29.94 -1.81
N THR A 30 -17.66 28.91 -1.04
CA THR A 30 -16.88 27.68 -0.94
C THR A 30 -17.59 26.53 -1.65
N ILE A 31 -16.84 25.79 -2.47
CA ILE A 31 -17.29 24.54 -3.07
C ILE A 31 -16.53 23.41 -2.38
N GLN A 32 -17.24 22.50 -1.74
CA GLN A 32 -16.63 21.34 -1.09
C GLN A 32 -16.50 20.19 -2.10
N LEU A 33 -15.27 19.75 -2.30
CA LEU A 33 -14.95 18.56 -3.10
C LEU A 33 -14.75 17.38 -2.15
N LYS A 34 -15.36 16.24 -2.47
CA LYS A 34 -15.23 14.99 -1.70
C LYS A 34 -14.92 13.85 -2.66
N GLY A 35 -14.02 12.97 -2.24
CA GLY A 35 -13.65 11.76 -2.96
C GLY A 35 -13.27 10.67 -1.97
N ASN A 36 -13.36 9.41 -2.40
CA ASN A 36 -12.91 8.25 -1.65
C ASN A 36 -12.14 7.31 -2.55
N VAL A 37 -11.04 6.75 -2.03
CA VAL A 37 -10.28 5.67 -2.67
C VAL A 37 -10.40 4.45 -1.78
N ALA A 38 -11.00 3.38 -2.28
CA ALA A 38 -11.14 2.14 -1.54
C ALA A 38 -9.76 1.48 -1.33
N LEU A 39 -9.57 0.86 -0.16
CA LEU A 39 -8.40 0.03 0.11
C LEU A 39 -8.41 -1.18 -0.84
N SER A 40 -7.30 -1.41 -1.53
CA SER A 40 -7.10 -2.55 -2.41
C SER A 40 -5.69 -3.09 -2.25
N CYS A 41 -5.57 -4.39 -1.93
CA CYS A 41 -4.30 -5.10 -1.85
C CYS A 41 -4.41 -6.39 -2.67
N THR A 42 -3.44 -6.62 -3.54
CA THR A 42 -3.33 -7.82 -4.38
C THR A 42 -1.92 -8.37 -4.33
N ILE A 43 -1.81 -9.68 -4.50
CA ILE A 43 -0.55 -10.41 -4.59
C ILE A 43 -0.62 -11.34 -5.80
N ALA A 44 0.47 -11.42 -6.56
CA ALA A 44 0.67 -12.39 -7.63
C ALA A 44 1.94 -13.17 -7.34
N VAL A 45 1.83 -14.49 -7.24
CA VAL A 45 2.95 -15.41 -7.02
C VAL A 45 3.28 -16.13 -8.31
N GLN A 46 4.56 -16.13 -8.69
CA GLN A 46 5.08 -16.86 -9.82
C GLN A 46 6.03 -17.94 -9.31
N ASP A 47 5.64 -19.20 -9.45
CA ASP A 47 6.51 -20.35 -9.28
C ASP A 47 7.36 -20.53 -10.53
N LEU A 48 8.68 -20.69 -10.37
CA LEU A 48 9.61 -20.92 -11.46
C LEU A 48 9.86 -22.43 -11.74
N GLY A 49 9.23 -23.33 -10.98
CA GLY A 49 9.36 -24.79 -11.17
C GLY A 49 10.79 -25.30 -11.03
N GLN A 50 11.61 -24.68 -10.18
CA GLN A 50 13.03 -24.99 -10.06
C GLN A 50 13.26 -26.28 -9.26
N SER A 51 14.03 -27.21 -9.82
CA SER A 51 14.55 -28.36 -9.07
C SER A 51 15.75 -27.94 -8.23
N LEU A 52 15.82 -28.43 -6.99
CA LEU A 52 16.93 -28.17 -6.05
C LEU A 52 17.97 -29.29 -6.11
N SER A 53 19.25 -28.93 -6.15
CA SER A 53 20.36 -29.86 -6.05
C SER A 53 20.65 -30.14 -4.59
N LEU A 54 20.02 -31.16 -4.01
CA LEU A 54 20.14 -31.44 -2.60
C LEU A 54 21.54 -31.97 -2.20
N LYS A 55 22.10 -32.85 -3.03
CA LYS A 55 23.43 -33.40 -2.78
C LYS A 55 24.54 -32.32 -2.77
N ASN A 56 24.49 -31.41 -3.74
CA ASN A 56 25.48 -30.34 -3.89
C ASN A 56 25.12 -29.09 -3.07
N GLY A 57 23.90 -29.04 -2.57
CA GLY A 57 23.36 -27.87 -1.93
C GLY A 57 22.94 -26.79 -2.90
N GLU A 58 22.22 -25.81 -2.41
CA GLU A 58 21.82 -24.59 -3.13
C GLU A 58 22.10 -23.37 -2.26
N SER A 59 22.59 -22.31 -2.88
CA SER A 59 22.82 -21.05 -2.18
C SER A 59 22.02 -19.93 -2.87
N ASN A 60 21.02 -19.39 -2.18
CA ASN A 60 20.17 -18.31 -2.66
C ASN A 60 19.60 -18.55 -4.06
N LYS A 61 19.21 -19.78 -4.36
CA LYS A 61 18.59 -20.11 -5.64
C LYS A 61 17.20 -19.51 -5.71
N THR A 62 16.93 -18.70 -6.74
CA THR A 62 15.59 -18.15 -6.98
C THR A 62 14.65 -19.26 -7.40
N VAL A 63 13.60 -19.49 -6.63
CA VAL A 63 12.57 -20.51 -6.90
C VAL A 63 11.24 -19.92 -7.32
N GLY A 64 11.03 -18.64 -7.04
CA GLY A 64 9.82 -17.94 -7.40
C GLY A 64 9.97 -16.42 -7.26
N SER A 65 8.90 -15.71 -7.57
CA SER A 65 8.80 -14.29 -7.32
C SER A 65 7.39 -13.91 -6.90
N VAL A 66 7.29 -12.83 -6.15
CA VAL A 66 6.03 -12.27 -5.66
C VAL A 66 5.93 -10.83 -6.10
N THR A 67 4.80 -10.48 -6.70
CA THR A 67 4.48 -9.08 -7.06
C THR A 67 3.35 -8.60 -6.17
N GLU A 68 3.61 -7.51 -5.44
CA GLU A 68 2.73 -6.92 -4.46
C GLU A 68 2.19 -5.59 -4.96
N THR A 69 0.89 -5.36 -4.82
CA THR A 69 0.26 -4.05 -5.05
C THR A 69 -0.73 -3.79 -3.93
N CYS A 70 -0.50 -2.74 -3.14
CA CYS A 70 -1.39 -2.35 -2.06
C CYS A 70 -1.37 -0.83 -1.88
N ASN A 71 -2.54 -0.19 -1.86
CA ASN A 71 -2.69 1.25 -1.71
C ASN A 71 -2.84 1.72 -0.26
N SER A 72 -2.49 0.88 0.73
CA SER A 72 -2.53 1.24 2.14
C SER A 72 -1.43 2.23 2.50
N GLY A 73 -1.80 3.46 2.82
CA GLY A 73 -0.84 4.48 3.27
C GLY A 73 -0.23 4.20 4.65
N SER A 74 -0.88 3.36 5.47
CA SER A 74 -0.39 2.89 6.78
C SER A 74 0.41 1.59 6.70
N GLY A 75 0.69 1.11 5.49
CA GLY A 75 1.42 -0.14 5.27
C GLY A 75 0.55 -1.40 5.31
N TYR A 76 1.21 -2.55 5.17
CA TYR A 76 0.60 -3.88 5.19
C TYR A 76 1.66 -4.93 5.53
N LYS A 77 1.24 -6.19 5.63
CA LYS A 77 2.12 -7.31 5.96
C LYS A 77 2.06 -8.38 4.86
N ILE A 78 3.21 -8.93 4.52
CA ILE A 78 3.34 -10.16 3.75
C ILE A 78 3.70 -11.28 4.72
N THR A 79 3.03 -12.40 4.59
CA THR A 79 3.21 -13.55 5.45
C THR A 79 3.65 -14.75 4.63
N LEU A 80 4.72 -15.42 5.06
CA LEU A 80 5.22 -16.63 4.45
C LEU A 80 5.03 -17.80 5.40
N ALA A 81 4.55 -18.92 4.90
CA ALA A 81 4.36 -20.14 5.68
C ALA A 81 4.81 -21.36 4.86
N SER A 82 5.50 -22.30 5.51
CA SER A 82 5.87 -23.60 4.96
C SER A 82 4.88 -24.67 5.42
N ALA A 83 4.46 -25.56 4.53
CA ALA A 83 3.59 -26.67 4.86
C ALA A 83 4.27 -27.71 5.79
N ASN A 84 5.61 -27.84 5.68
CA ASN A 84 6.41 -28.79 6.44
C ASN A 84 7.35 -28.11 7.46
N ALA A 85 6.99 -26.91 7.96
CA ALA A 85 7.76 -26.15 8.95
C ALA A 85 9.24 -25.94 8.56
N GLY A 86 9.48 -25.51 7.31
CA GLY A 86 10.82 -25.19 6.79
C GLY A 86 11.66 -26.41 6.43
N LYS A 87 11.01 -27.53 6.11
CA LYS A 87 11.67 -28.79 5.75
C LYS A 87 11.15 -29.34 4.41
N LEU A 88 12.05 -29.68 3.53
CA LEU A 88 11.74 -30.55 2.40
C LEU A 88 11.52 -31.97 2.94
N LYS A 89 10.45 -32.65 2.55
CA LYS A 89 10.04 -33.92 3.11
C LYS A 89 9.87 -35.00 2.05
N SER A 90 10.39 -36.20 2.33
CA SER A 90 10.19 -37.42 1.58
C SER A 90 9.90 -38.57 2.53
N GLY A 91 8.64 -38.99 2.63
CA GLY A 91 8.20 -39.96 3.65
C GLY A 91 8.52 -39.46 5.07
N ASN A 92 9.38 -40.21 5.79
CA ASN A 92 9.83 -39.83 7.12
C ASN A 92 11.16 -39.07 7.15
N PHE A 93 11.79 -38.85 5.99
CA PHE A 93 13.05 -38.14 5.89
C PHE A 93 12.80 -36.65 5.61
N THR A 94 13.62 -35.79 6.20
CA THR A 94 13.50 -34.34 6.06
C THR A 94 14.88 -33.72 5.81
N ILE A 95 14.86 -32.61 5.07
CA ILE A 95 16.01 -31.74 4.81
C ILE A 95 15.65 -30.33 5.17
N ASP A 96 16.37 -29.70 6.07
CA ASP A 96 16.15 -28.31 6.45
C ASP A 96 16.56 -27.38 5.32
N TYR A 97 15.79 -26.30 5.12
CA TYR A 97 16.15 -25.25 4.20
C TYR A 97 15.88 -23.87 4.79
N GLN A 98 16.49 -22.86 4.21
CA GLN A 98 16.25 -21.46 4.55
C GLN A 98 15.65 -20.73 3.35
N VAL A 99 14.79 -19.77 3.65
CA VAL A 99 14.19 -18.86 2.69
C VAL A 99 14.77 -17.47 2.85
N ASN A 100 15.03 -16.84 1.73
CA ASN A 100 15.31 -15.40 1.66
C ASN A 100 14.21 -14.75 0.82
N TYR A 101 13.52 -13.80 1.45
CA TYR A 101 12.48 -13.01 0.82
C TYR A 101 12.52 -11.58 1.34
N ASP A 102 12.98 -10.65 0.50
CA ASP A 102 13.16 -9.24 0.83
C ASP A 102 14.04 -9.05 2.10
N SER A 103 13.46 -8.57 3.21
CA SER A 103 14.17 -8.39 4.49
C SER A 103 14.21 -9.65 5.36
N PHE A 104 13.47 -10.70 5.02
CA PHE A 104 13.45 -11.95 5.77
C PHE A 104 14.50 -12.94 5.25
N THR A 105 15.27 -13.52 6.17
CA THR A 105 16.15 -14.65 5.89
C THR A 105 16.10 -15.61 7.06
N GLY A 106 15.73 -16.86 6.83
CA GLY A 106 15.66 -17.89 7.86
C GLY A 106 14.83 -19.10 7.46
N ALA A 107 14.74 -20.07 8.37
CA ALA A 107 13.86 -21.23 8.22
C ALA A 107 12.42 -20.85 8.54
N LEU A 108 11.47 -21.37 7.75
CA LEU A 108 10.04 -21.17 7.97
C LEU A 108 9.48 -22.22 8.97
N THR A 109 10.11 -22.36 10.13
CA THR A 109 9.64 -23.26 11.21
C THR A 109 8.31 -22.80 11.82
N SER A 110 8.03 -21.51 11.67
CA SER A 110 6.75 -20.86 11.93
C SER A 110 6.48 -19.84 10.82
N GLN A 111 5.34 -19.19 10.88
CA GLN A 111 5.00 -18.12 9.94
C GLN A 111 5.99 -16.95 10.07
N ALA A 112 6.58 -16.54 8.96
CA ALA A 112 7.38 -15.33 8.87
C ALA A 112 6.53 -14.16 8.39
N VAL A 113 6.82 -12.96 8.89
CA VAL A 113 6.10 -11.74 8.53
C VAL A 113 7.11 -10.71 8.04
N VAL A 114 6.82 -10.13 6.87
CA VAL A 114 7.56 -9.01 6.29
C VAL A 114 6.65 -7.78 6.27
N ASP A 115 7.05 -6.76 7.02
CA ASP A 115 6.29 -5.52 7.13
C ASP A 115 6.57 -4.57 5.95
N ARG A 116 5.52 -3.93 5.48
CA ARG A 116 5.56 -2.83 4.52
C ARG A 116 5.07 -1.56 5.20
N ALA A 117 5.93 -0.59 5.37
CA ALA A 117 5.59 0.65 6.07
C ALA A 117 4.63 1.57 5.28
N ASN A 118 4.60 1.43 3.95
CA ASN A 118 3.85 2.30 3.05
C ASN A 118 3.20 1.50 1.92
N ALA A 119 2.31 2.16 1.17
CA ALA A 119 1.76 1.64 -0.07
C ALA A 119 2.87 1.18 -1.03
N GLN A 120 2.62 0.09 -1.74
CA GLN A 120 3.49 -0.44 -2.79
C GLN A 120 2.67 -0.69 -4.05
N PHE A 121 3.26 -0.40 -5.20
CA PHE A 121 2.62 -0.61 -6.49
C PHE A 121 3.56 -1.41 -7.38
N ASN A 122 3.14 -2.64 -7.73
CA ASN A 122 3.92 -3.59 -8.54
C ASN A 122 5.33 -3.88 -7.96
N LYS A 123 5.46 -3.89 -6.62
CA LYS A 123 6.70 -4.28 -5.98
C LYS A 123 6.95 -5.76 -6.19
N ARG A 124 8.00 -6.08 -6.93
CA ARG A 124 8.45 -7.46 -7.15
C ARG A 124 9.59 -7.80 -6.19
N SER A 125 9.50 -8.96 -5.56
CA SER A 125 10.55 -9.56 -4.72
C SER A 125 10.75 -11.01 -5.11
N ASP A 126 12.01 -11.45 -5.20
CA ASP A 126 12.32 -12.84 -5.46
C ASP A 126 12.23 -13.67 -4.17
N LEU A 127 11.68 -14.87 -4.29
CA LEU A 127 11.79 -15.91 -3.26
C LEU A 127 12.98 -16.79 -3.59
N LYS A 128 13.95 -16.85 -2.68
CA LYS A 128 15.18 -17.62 -2.83
C LYS A 128 15.28 -18.68 -1.75
N VAL A 129 15.94 -19.79 -2.06
CA VAL A 129 16.12 -20.92 -1.15
C VAL A 129 17.60 -21.28 -1.04
N THR A 130 18.02 -21.61 0.18
CA THR A 130 19.33 -22.16 0.50
C THR A 130 19.12 -23.52 1.15
N VAL A 131 19.79 -24.54 0.61
CA VAL A 131 19.79 -25.93 1.13
C VAL A 131 21.22 -26.33 1.36
N PRO A 132 21.58 -26.86 2.54
CA PRO A 132 22.95 -27.36 2.77
C PRO A 132 23.25 -28.58 1.89
N ALA A 133 24.50 -28.70 1.47
CA ALA A 133 24.98 -29.87 0.77
C ALA A 133 25.17 -31.07 1.74
N SER A 134 24.82 -32.28 1.30
CA SER A 134 25.15 -33.49 2.06
C SER A 134 25.11 -34.73 1.18
N ASP A 135 26.15 -35.58 1.32
CA ASP A 135 26.19 -36.91 0.71
C ASP A 135 25.40 -37.96 1.53
N GLN A 136 24.86 -37.57 2.70
CA GLN A 136 24.14 -38.47 3.62
C GLN A 136 22.62 -38.39 3.46
N TYR A 137 22.10 -37.59 2.54
CA TYR A 137 20.69 -37.55 2.29
C TYR A 137 20.20 -38.87 1.70
N ILE A 138 19.12 -39.38 2.26
CA ILE A 138 18.48 -40.61 1.80
C ILE A 138 17.80 -40.34 0.45
N ALA A 139 17.92 -41.31 -0.47
CA ALA A 139 17.27 -41.20 -1.77
C ALA A 139 15.72 -41.05 -1.65
N GLY A 140 15.16 -40.12 -2.39
CA GLY A 140 13.72 -39.87 -2.39
C GLY A 140 13.35 -38.55 -3.09
N ASP A 141 12.06 -38.36 -3.32
CA ASP A 141 11.52 -37.11 -3.86
C ASP A 141 11.12 -36.20 -2.68
N TYR A 142 11.91 -35.17 -2.48
CA TYR A 142 11.72 -34.21 -1.38
C TYR A 142 10.95 -33.00 -1.87
N ALA A 143 9.90 -32.64 -1.15
CA ALA A 143 9.05 -31.50 -1.47
C ALA A 143 8.59 -30.71 -0.23
N ASP A 144 8.32 -29.45 -0.43
CA ASP A 144 7.57 -28.59 0.48
C ASP A 144 6.80 -27.55 -0.32
N THR A 145 5.81 -26.91 0.30
CA THR A 145 5.04 -25.82 -0.29
C THR A 145 5.18 -24.60 0.60
N VAL A 146 5.66 -23.51 0.01
CA VAL A 146 5.68 -22.18 0.65
C VAL A 146 4.50 -21.38 0.14
N THR A 147 3.65 -20.94 1.08
CA THR A 147 2.52 -20.03 0.82
C THR A 147 2.91 -18.61 1.19
N VAL A 148 2.56 -17.68 0.35
CA VAL A 148 2.74 -16.23 0.56
C VAL A 148 1.40 -15.55 0.59
#